data_e259160ebc4887747c5ec216cc14b99f
#
_entry.id   e259160ebc4887747c5ec216cc14b99f
#
_cell.length_a   1.000
_cell.length_b   1.000
_cell.length_c   1.000
_cell.angle_alpha   90.00
_cell.angle_beta   90.00
_cell.angle_gamma   90.00
#
_symmetry.space_group_name_H-M   'P 1'
#
loop_
_entity.id
_entity.type
_entity.pdbx_description
1 polymer ?
#
loop_
_entity_poly.entity_id
_entity_poly.type
_entity_poly.pdbx_seq_one_letter_code
_entity_poly.pdbx_strand_id
1 'polypeptide(L)'
;RRALALVLLRQGGHMTASPSEARPERIARPVLMTVDDDPSVSRAVARDLRRRYGEDYRIMRADSGEEALQAIKDVVLRGEQVAAILADYRMPRMNGVDFLEQAMDLVPQARRALVTAYADTNAAIQAINVVDVDHYLLKPWEPPEEKFYPVVDELLEVWQREAKAPDHKIKILGHPWSAASYEIRDFLARNMVPYRWYNVSDPEGVHLLTAAGAEESQAPVVITRDGKPLVQPSLFEVANAVGLTTTPQGEFYDVVIIGGGPAGLGAAVYAASEGLKTVVVERAAAGGQAGQSSRIENYLGFPDGVSGDQLTDRARRQAQRFGAELLTARTVVDLEVRGPARRVLFDDGSSVLTHAVVLATGVSYRQLQASGADELVGRGVYYGSSATQADSCLGDHVIVVGGANSAGQAAVFFSRYADRVTMAVRGNSLEKSMSSYLIEQIAAIPNIEVRLNTTVQSCAGDDHLQCVTFVDHAGGQQVVDSGHLFVFIGAAPLTDWLPDSLIRDASGFVVTGPELTAGGKRPASWDLERTPYLLESSIPGVFVAGDVRAQSVKRVASAVGEGALAVTLVHRYLAEQ
;
A
#
# COMPACT_ATOMS: atom_id res chain seq x y z
N ARG A 1 35.10 8.59 -64.09
CA ARG A 1 34.97 8.09 -65.48
C ARG A 1 33.57 7.49 -65.59
N ARG A 2 32.62 8.28 -66.14
CA ARG A 2 32.11 8.24 -67.51
C ARG A 2 31.57 6.83 -67.82
N ALA A 3 30.35 6.58 -68.16
CA ALA A 3 29.29 7.23 -68.89
C ALA A 3 28.61 6.16 -69.76
N LEU A 4 27.43 6.44 -70.17
CA LEU A 4 26.62 5.92 -71.29
C LEU A 4 25.73 4.73 -70.97
N ALA A 5 24.53 4.69 -71.36
CA ALA A 5 23.51 5.54 -71.99
C ALA A 5 22.39 4.62 -72.44
N LEU A 6 21.16 5.12 -72.27
CA LEU A 6 19.98 5.03 -73.12
C LEU A 6 19.66 3.72 -73.89
N VAL A 7 18.41 3.25 -73.80
CA VAL A 7 17.39 3.42 -74.83
C VAL A 7 16.17 2.48 -74.60
N LEU A 8 14.98 3.08 -74.37
CA LEU A 8 13.64 2.79 -74.94
C LEU A 8 13.05 1.35 -74.83
N LEU A 9 11.83 1.13 -74.40
CA LEU A 9 10.53 1.50 -74.92
C LEU A 9 9.39 0.96 -74.03
N ARG A 10 8.43 1.83 -73.79
CA ARG A 10 6.97 1.65 -73.71
C ARG A 10 6.36 0.24 -73.53
N GLN A 11 5.56 -0.01 -72.49
CA GLN A 11 4.07 -0.08 -72.57
C GLN A 11 3.45 -0.49 -71.22
N GLY A 12 2.37 0.16 -70.91
CA GLY A 12 1.26 -0.46 -70.19
C GLY A 12 1.23 -0.28 -68.65
N GLY A 13 0.63 0.80 -68.24
CA GLY A 13 -0.20 1.14 -67.14
C GLY A 13 -0.53 0.12 -66.04
N HIS A 14 -0.21 0.48 -64.83
CA HIS A 14 -1.14 0.48 -63.68
C HIS A 14 -0.47 1.34 -62.59
N MET A 15 -1.10 2.49 -62.32
CA MET A 15 -0.77 3.30 -61.14
C MET A 15 -1.20 2.53 -59.90
N THR A 16 -0.23 1.93 -59.20
CA THR A 16 -0.40 1.59 -57.79
C THR A 16 0.15 2.76 -56.99
N ALA A 17 -0.73 3.42 -56.25
CA ALA A 17 -0.36 4.48 -55.30
C ALA A 17 0.69 3.94 -54.34
N SER A 18 1.84 4.62 -54.26
CA SER A 18 2.86 4.42 -53.23
C SER A 18 2.21 4.67 -51.88
N PRO A 19 2.51 3.86 -50.84
CA PRO A 19 2.10 4.19 -49.47
C PRO A 19 2.77 5.52 -49.11
N SER A 20 1.97 6.48 -48.70
CA SER A 20 2.39 7.71 -48.06
C SER A 20 3.40 7.38 -46.97
N GLU A 21 4.62 7.85 -47.08
CA GLU A 21 5.57 7.88 -45.97
C GLU A 21 4.88 8.59 -44.79
N ALA A 22 4.48 7.84 -43.79
CA ALA A 22 4.01 8.38 -42.53
C ALA A 22 5.14 9.25 -41.97
N ARG A 23 4.92 10.54 -41.90
CA ARG A 23 5.80 11.46 -41.17
C ARG A 23 6.00 10.87 -39.76
N PRO A 24 7.26 10.79 -39.26
CA PRO A 24 7.45 10.36 -37.89
C PRO A 24 6.65 11.30 -36.99
N GLU A 25 5.76 10.71 -36.17
CA GLU A 25 5.05 11.43 -35.12
C GLU A 25 6.08 12.17 -34.29
N ARG A 26 5.99 13.50 -34.29
CA ARG A 26 6.80 14.33 -33.39
C ARG A 26 6.36 13.96 -31.96
N ILE A 27 7.19 13.20 -31.26
CA ILE A 27 7.03 12.96 -29.83
C ILE A 27 6.90 14.34 -29.18
N ALA A 28 5.75 14.61 -28.58
CA ALA A 28 5.48 15.88 -27.92
C ALA A 28 6.49 16.04 -26.76
N ARG A 29 7.14 17.21 -26.68
CA ARG A 29 8.10 17.49 -25.60
C ARG A 29 7.38 17.49 -24.26
N PRO A 30 7.92 16.80 -23.23
CA PRO A 30 7.34 16.80 -21.89
C PRO A 30 7.24 18.22 -21.30
N VAL A 31 6.31 18.42 -20.41
CA VAL A 31 6.02 19.74 -19.82
C VAL A 31 6.83 19.93 -18.55
N LEU A 32 7.48 21.10 -18.41
CA LEU A 32 7.90 21.67 -17.14
C LEU A 32 6.95 22.80 -16.80
N MET A 33 6.28 22.71 -15.66
CA MET A 33 5.29 23.69 -15.22
C MET A 33 5.81 24.53 -14.06
N THR A 34 5.56 25.83 -14.11
CA THR A 34 5.75 26.74 -12.98
C THR A 34 4.45 27.43 -12.63
N VAL A 35 4.14 27.51 -11.33
CA VAL A 35 2.90 28.09 -10.80
C VAL A 35 3.25 29.10 -9.72
N ASP A 36 2.91 30.36 -9.92
CA ASP A 36 3.22 31.46 -9.00
C ASP A 36 2.29 32.64 -9.28
N ASP A 37 1.61 33.17 -8.27
CA ASP A 37 0.65 34.28 -8.40
C ASP A 37 1.32 35.64 -8.57
N ASP A 38 2.62 35.76 -8.29
CA ASP A 38 3.39 36.95 -8.64
C ASP A 38 3.88 36.86 -10.11
N PRO A 39 3.33 37.73 -11.01
CA PRO A 39 3.71 37.67 -12.43
C PRO A 39 5.18 37.94 -12.70
N SER A 40 5.90 38.62 -11.80
CA SER A 40 7.33 38.92 -11.95
C SER A 40 8.17 37.70 -11.65
N VAL A 41 7.84 36.96 -10.59
CA VAL A 41 8.49 35.70 -10.17
C VAL A 41 8.18 34.61 -11.20
N SER A 42 6.91 34.41 -11.55
CA SER A 42 6.46 33.45 -12.55
C SER A 42 7.18 33.62 -13.90
N ARG A 43 7.37 34.88 -14.36
CA ARG A 43 8.15 35.16 -15.58
C ARG A 43 9.65 34.88 -15.41
N ALA A 44 10.22 35.15 -14.25
CA ALA A 44 11.64 34.91 -13.97
C ALA A 44 11.95 33.41 -14.00
N VAL A 45 11.16 32.59 -13.25
CA VAL A 45 11.29 31.12 -13.27
C VAL A 45 11.13 30.56 -14.68
N ALA A 46 10.08 30.96 -15.39
CA ALA A 46 9.84 30.49 -16.75
C ALA A 46 10.93 30.89 -17.76
N ARG A 47 11.55 32.07 -17.58
CA ARG A 47 12.69 32.52 -18.39
C ARG A 47 13.90 31.63 -18.13
N ASP A 48 14.23 31.36 -16.86
CA ASP A 48 15.39 30.56 -16.48
C ASP A 48 15.20 29.10 -16.93
N LEU A 49 14.00 28.55 -16.78
CA LEU A 49 13.66 27.22 -17.32
C LEU A 49 13.80 27.16 -18.85
N ARG A 50 13.28 28.16 -19.59
CA ARG A 50 13.40 28.19 -21.07
C ARG A 50 14.84 28.30 -21.53
N ARG A 51 15.66 29.09 -20.80
CA ARG A 51 17.07 29.28 -21.14
C ARG A 51 17.87 27.99 -21.14
N ARG A 52 17.57 27.07 -20.18
CA ARG A 52 18.33 25.82 -20.00
C ARG A 52 17.65 24.60 -20.60
N TYR A 53 16.33 24.51 -20.48
CA TYR A 53 15.56 23.29 -20.78
C TYR A 53 14.59 23.44 -21.95
N GLY A 54 14.49 24.61 -22.57
CA GLY A 54 13.49 24.91 -23.63
C GLY A 54 13.65 24.13 -24.94
N GLU A 55 14.81 23.50 -25.17
CA GLU A 55 15.02 22.62 -26.33
C GLU A 55 14.34 21.26 -26.15
N ASP A 56 14.42 20.68 -24.92
CA ASP A 56 13.96 19.33 -24.60
C ASP A 56 12.55 19.32 -23.98
N TYR A 57 12.16 20.41 -23.32
CA TYR A 57 10.90 20.51 -22.57
C TYR A 57 10.06 21.70 -23.03
N ARG A 58 8.74 21.53 -22.94
CA ARG A 58 7.78 22.62 -23.11
C ARG A 58 7.54 23.31 -21.77
N ILE A 59 7.91 24.58 -21.67
CA ILE A 59 7.72 25.35 -20.44
C ILE A 59 6.32 25.93 -20.40
N MET A 60 5.53 25.54 -19.41
CA MET A 60 4.20 26.05 -19.14
C MET A 60 4.21 26.90 -17.86
N ARG A 61 3.38 27.92 -17.84
CA ARG A 61 3.21 28.84 -16.73
C ARG A 61 1.73 28.96 -16.39
N ALA A 62 1.41 28.99 -15.11
CA ALA A 62 0.10 29.30 -14.59
C ALA A 62 0.21 30.33 -13.46
N ASP A 63 -0.77 31.20 -13.35
CA ASP A 63 -0.79 32.31 -12.39
C ASP A 63 -1.66 31.94 -11.15
N SER A 64 -2.18 30.70 -11.08
CA SER A 64 -2.90 30.15 -9.91
C SER A 64 -2.91 28.62 -9.93
N GLY A 65 -3.21 27.99 -8.76
CA GLY A 65 -3.35 26.53 -8.65
C GLY A 65 -4.50 26.01 -9.51
N GLU A 66 -5.64 26.70 -9.56
CA GLU A 66 -6.79 26.27 -10.36
C GLU A 66 -6.49 26.31 -11.87
N GLU A 67 -5.81 27.37 -12.34
CA GLU A 67 -5.38 27.46 -13.73
C GLU A 67 -4.39 26.33 -14.08
N ALA A 68 -3.45 26.06 -13.17
CA ALA A 68 -2.48 24.99 -13.34
C ALA A 68 -3.14 23.61 -13.41
N LEU A 69 -4.11 23.30 -12.55
CA LEU A 69 -4.87 22.03 -12.59
C LEU A 69 -5.63 21.88 -13.91
N GLN A 70 -6.24 22.95 -14.41
CA GLN A 70 -6.92 22.90 -15.71
C GLN A 70 -5.92 22.67 -16.85
N ALA A 71 -4.78 23.34 -16.83
CA ALA A 71 -3.72 23.15 -17.81
C ALA A 71 -3.12 21.73 -17.78
N ILE A 72 -2.97 21.12 -16.58
CA ILE A 72 -2.54 19.71 -16.42
C ILE A 72 -3.57 18.77 -17.05
N LYS A 73 -4.87 18.96 -16.78
CA LYS A 73 -5.93 18.17 -17.42
C LYS A 73 -5.85 18.22 -18.95
N ASP A 74 -5.65 19.41 -19.51
CA ASP A 74 -5.51 19.59 -20.96
C ASP A 74 -4.27 18.88 -21.52
N VAL A 75 -3.15 18.87 -20.79
CA VAL A 75 -1.91 18.15 -21.13
C VAL A 75 -2.16 16.64 -21.15
N VAL A 76 -2.80 16.12 -20.10
CA VAL A 76 -3.13 14.69 -19.98
C VAL A 76 -4.09 14.24 -21.08
N LEU A 77 -5.12 15.03 -21.39
CA LEU A 77 -6.08 14.74 -22.48
C LEU A 77 -5.41 14.69 -23.87
N ARG A 78 -4.28 15.39 -24.07
CA ARG A 78 -3.50 15.32 -25.32
C ARG A 78 -2.51 14.16 -25.33
N GLY A 79 -2.44 13.34 -24.29
CA GLY A 79 -1.46 12.27 -24.15
C GLY A 79 -0.02 12.77 -23.92
N GLU A 80 0.14 14.04 -23.52
CA GLU A 80 1.45 14.64 -23.23
C GLU A 80 1.82 14.36 -21.75
N GLN A 81 3.12 14.37 -21.45
CA GLN A 81 3.63 14.11 -20.11
C GLN A 81 4.03 15.40 -19.39
N VAL A 82 3.83 15.45 -18.07
CA VAL A 82 4.38 16.48 -17.19
C VAL A 82 5.61 15.90 -16.49
N ALA A 83 6.78 16.54 -16.71
CA ALA A 83 8.03 16.07 -16.12
C ALA A 83 8.24 16.58 -14.70
N ALA A 84 8.04 17.89 -14.48
CA ALA A 84 8.12 18.46 -13.15
C ALA A 84 7.22 19.69 -13.02
N ILE A 85 6.81 19.96 -11.77
CA ILE A 85 5.98 21.08 -11.35
C ILE A 85 6.73 21.84 -10.25
N LEU A 86 6.92 23.12 -10.46
CA LEU A 86 7.48 24.06 -9.48
C LEU A 86 6.36 25.02 -9.04
N ALA A 87 5.88 24.90 -7.81
CA ALA A 87 4.76 25.68 -7.31
C ALA A 87 5.19 26.62 -6.18
N ASP A 88 4.74 27.88 -6.23
CA ASP A 88 4.88 28.76 -5.08
C ASP A 88 4.03 28.24 -3.90
N TYR A 89 4.57 28.38 -2.69
CA TYR A 89 3.85 27.98 -1.49
C TYR A 89 2.63 28.85 -1.20
N ARG A 90 2.80 30.18 -1.31
CA ARG A 90 1.76 31.15 -0.95
C ARG A 90 1.01 31.66 -2.16
N MET A 91 -0.06 31.00 -2.52
CA MET A 91 -0.97 31.47 -3.57
C MET A 91 -2.36 31.75 -2.99
N PRO A 92 -3.09 32.77 -3.48
CA PRO A 92 -4.47 33.02 -3.09
C PRO A 92 -5.40 31.87 -3.41
N ARG A 93 -6.38 31.61 -2.52
CA ARG A 93 -7.44 30.58 -2.67
C ARG A 93 -6.96 29.13 -2.57
N MET A 94 -5.87 28.76 -3.22
CA MET A 94 -5.28 27.43 -3.20
C MET A 94 -3.77 27.58 -3.01
N ASN A 95 -3.23 27.16 -1.87
CA ASN A 95 -1.79 27.22 -1.64
C ASN A 95 -1.05 26.15 -2.46
N GLY A 96 0.29 26.23 -2.53
CA GLY A 96 1.08 25.33 -3.35
C GLY A 96 1.01 23.86 -2.92
N VAL A 97 0.77 23.60 -1.63
CA VAL A 97 0.63 22.24 -1.09
C VAL A 97 -0.69 21.63 -1.56
N ASP A 98 -1.80 22.34 -1.35
CA ASP A 98 -3.14 21.89 -1.78
C ASP A 98 -3.20 21.68 -3.30
N PHE A 99 -2.48 22.54 -4.06
CA PHE A 99 -2.35 22.38 -5.51
C PHE A 99 -1.56 21.12 -5.88
N LEU A 100 -0.38 20.91 -5.28
CA LEU A 100 0.46 19.75 -5.60
C LEU A 100 -0.18 18.44 -5.18
N GLU A 101 -0.99 18.42 -4.09
CA GLU A 101 -1.80 17.27 -3.69
C GLU A 101 -2.78 16.88 -4.80
N GLN A 102 -3.55 17.83 -5.32
CA GLN A 102 -4.48 17.57 -6.42
C GLN A 102 -3.78 17.25 -7.76
N ALA A 103 -2.63 17.88 -8.02
CA ALA A 103 -1.84 17.58 -9.21
C ALA A 103 -1.25 16.16 -9.16
N MET A 104 -0.96 15.62 -7.98
CA MET A 104 -0.46 14.26 -7.80
C MET A 104 -1.47 13.22 -8.30
N ASP A 105 -2.77 13.45 -8.10
CA ASP A 105 -3.83 12.56 -8.60
C ASP A 105 -3.90 12.55 -10.14
N LEU A 106 -3.60 13.69 -10.78
CA LEU A 106 -3.67 13.83 -12.24
C LEU A 106 -2.39 13.36 -12.95
N VAL A 107 -1.23 13.64 -12.35
CA VAL A 107 0.10 13.36 -12.93
C VAL A 107 1.05 12.80 -11.86
N PRO A 108 0.82 11.57 -11.38
CA PRO A 108 1.56 11.00 -10.24
C PRO A 108 3.07 10.83 -10.51
N GLN A 109 3.47 10.77 -11.78
CA GLN A 109 4.88 10.62 -12.18
C GLN A 109 5.62 11.96 -12.28
N ALA A 110 4.92 13.11 -12.28
CA ALA A 110 5.54 14.41 -12.31
C ALA A 110 6.32 14.67 -11.01
N ARG A 111 7.54 15.18 -11.11
CA ARG A 111 8.31 15.60 -9.94
C ARG A 111 7.80 16.94 -9.41
N ARG A 112 7.86 17.11 -8.11
CA ARG A 112 7.22 18.23 -7.41
C ARG A 112 8.25 19.01 -6.60
N ALA A 113 8.35 20.29 -6.86
CA ALA A 113 9.15 21.21 -6.05
C ALA A 113 8.31 22.38 -5.54
N LEU A 114 8.50 22.72 -4.28
CA LEU A 114 7.90 23.90 -3.67
C LEU A 114 8.89 25.06 -3.71
N VAL A 115 8.44 26.21 -4.19
CA VAL A 115 9.23 27.46 -4.22
C VAL A 115 8.73 28.35 -3.10
N THR A 116 9.59 28.76 -2.15
CA THR A 116 9.15 29.50 -0.96
C THR A 116 10.13 30.58 -0.53
N ALA A 117 9.65 31.62 0.15
CA ALA A 117 10.50 32.61 0.79
C ALA A 117 11.02 32.10 2.15
N TYR A 118 12.17 32.61 2.59
CA TYR A 118 12.97 32.14 3.75
C TYR A 118 12.22 32.06 5.11
N ALA A 119 11.02 32.60 5.24
CA ALA A 119 10.32 32.74 6.52
C ALA A 119 9.40 31.56 6.92
N ASP A 120 9.20 30.55 6.07
CA ASP A 120 8.17 29.53 6.25
C ASP A 120 8.71 28.10 6.43
N THR A 121 9.74 27.92 7.25
CA THR A 121 10.31 26.60 7.56
C THR A 121 9.29 25.59 8.13
N ASN A 122 8.28 26.05 8.89
CA ASN A 122 7.24 25.17 9.41
C ASN A 122 6.25 24.69 8.32
N ALA A 123 5.98 25.55 7.34
CA ALA A 123 5.14 25.20 6.19
C ALA A 123 5.86 24.23 5.24
N ALA A 124 7.17 24.39 5.09
CA ALA A 124 8.00 23.47 4.34
C ALA A 124 7.98 22.05 4.94
N ILE A 125 8.04 21.93 6.27
CA ILE A 125 7.97 20.65 6.99
C ILE A 125 6.59 19.98 6.83
N GLN A 126 5.50 20.76 6.84
CA GLN A 126 4.16 20.23 6.60
C GLN A 126 4.00 19.67 5.18
N ALA A 127 4.52 20.37 4.18
CA ALA A 127 4.44 19.93 2.79
C ALA A 127 5.20 18.64 2.50
N ILE A 128 6.36 18.40 3.16
CA ILE A 128 7.11 17.13 3.06
C ILE A 128 6.25 15.94 3.50
N ASN A 129 5.39 16.15 4.50
CA ASN A 129 4.63 15.07 5.12
C ASN A 129 3.30 14.78 4.42
N VAL A 130 2.77 15.73 3.63
CA VAL A 130 1.43 15.62 3.01
C VAL A 130 1.50 15.29 1.51
N VAL A 131 2.46 15.86 0.76
CA VAL A 131 2.42 15.89 -0.71
C VAL A 131 3.60 15.18 -1.38
N ASP A 132 4.47 14.51 -0.63
CA ASP A 132 5.69 13.87 -1.17
C ASP A 132 6.48 14.81 -2.12
N VAL A 133 6.79 16.01 -1.62
CA VAL A 133 7.53 17.02 -2.37
C VAL A 133 8.98 16.58 -2.51
N ASP A 134 9.45 16.44 -3.73
CA ASP A 134 10.81 15.96 -4.03
C ASP A 134 11.87 16.97 -3.59
N HIS A 135 11.59 18.28 -3.72
CA HIS A 135 12.58 19.34 -3.42
C HIS A 135 11.96 20.67 -3.00
N TYR A 136 12.76 21.49 -2.28
CA TYR A 136 12.46 22.87 -1.92
C TYR A 136 13.41 23.83 -2.57
N LEU A 137 12.88 24.91 -3.12
CA LEU A 137 13.62 26.03 -3.68
C LEU A 137 13.35 27.29 -2.86
N LEU A 138 14.41 27.92 -2.38
CA LEU A 138 14.29 29.19 -1.63
C LEU A 138 14.38 30.38 -2.58
N LYS A 139 13.48 31.35 -2.41
CA LYS A 139 13.53 32.66 -3.08
C LYS A 139 14.47 33.59 -2.26
N PRO A 140 15.38 34.36 -2.90
CA PRO A 140 15.78 34.33 -4.30
C PRO A 140 16.76 33.17 -4.61
N TRP A 141 16.67 32.62 -5.83
CA TRP A 141 17.55 31.52 -6.31
C TRP A 141 18.75 32.01 -7.13
N GLU A 142 19.15 33.25 -6.98
CA GLU A 142 20.34 33.79 -7.67
C GLU A 142 21.64 33.41 -6.94
N PRO A 143 22.70 33.03 -7.65
CA PRO A 143 22.72 32.74 -9.10
C PRO A 143 22.04 31.40 -9.41
N PRO A 144 21.27 31.32 -10.55
CA PRO A 144 20.50 30.13 -10.88
C PRO A 144 21.39 28.90 -11.15
N GLU A 145 22.63 29.09 -11.59
CA GLU A 145 23.62 28.03 -11.84
C GLU A 145 23.97 27.24 -10.55
N GLU A 146 23.91 27.88 -9.40
CA GLU A 146 24.29 27.26 -8.13
C GLU A 146 23.08 26.74 -7.33
N LYS A 147 21.93 27.40 -7.43
CA LYS A 147 20.81 27.15 -6.51
C LYS A 147 19.56 26.59 -7.20
N PHE A 148 19.35 26.92 -8.48
CA PHE A 148 18.12 26.55 -9.20
C PHE A 148 18.32 25.36 -10.13
N TYR A 149 19.30 25.46 -11.03
CA TYR A 149 19.52 24.40 -12.02
C TYR A 149 19.91 23.06 -11.42
N PRO A 150 20.74 22.95 -10.36
CA PRO A 150 21.06 21.64 -9.78
C PRO A 150 19.82 20.91 -9.27
N VAL A 151 18.86 21.63 -8.67
CA VAL A 151 17.61 21.05 -8.18
C VAL A 151 16.72 20.59 -9.33
N VAL A 152 16.56 21.41 -10.37
CA VAL A 152 15.76 21.04 -11.54
C VAL A 152 16.42 19.88 -12.31
N ASP A 153 17.75 19.87 -12.43
CA ASP A 153 18.49 18.77 -13.05
C ASP A 153 18.24 17.45 -12.32
N GLU A 154 18.30 17.44 -10.99
CA GLU A 154 18.02 16.26 -10.16
C GLU A 154 16.58 15.76 -10.36
N LEU A 155 15.60 16.65 -10.31
CA LEU A 155 14.19 16.31 -10.57
C LEU A 155 14.01 15.67 -11.96
N LEU A 156 14.63 16.25 -12.97
CA LEU A 156 14.55 15.76 -14.35
C LEU A 156 15.30 14.45 -14.57
N GLU A 157 16.45 14.26 -13.91
CA GLU A 157 17.19 13.00 -13.98
C GLU A 157 16.39 11.85 -13.36
N VAL A 158 15.73 12.09 -12.23
CA VAL A 158 14.86 11.10 -11.61
C VAL A 158 13.66 10.80 -12.49
N TRP A 159 12.98 11.85 -13.00
CA TRP A 159 11.85 11.69 -13.92
C TRP A 159 12.26 10.95 -15.21
N GLN A 160 13.39 11.30 -15.83
CA GLN A 160 13.86 10.63 -17.05
C GLN A 160 14.22 9.15 -16.83
N ARG A 161 14.75 8.78 -15.66
CA ARG A 161 15.01 7.38 -15.29
C ARG A 161 13.70 6.59 -15.25
N GLU A 162 12.65 7.19 -14.74
CA GLU A 162 11.33 6.56 -14.63
C GLU A 162 10.53 6.62 -15.93
N ALA A 163 10.61 7.72 -16.68
CA ALA A 163 9.89 7.92 -17.94
C ALA A 163 10.53 7.24 -19.16
N LYS A 164 11.86 7.05 -19.16
CA LYS A 164 12.59 6.29 -20.20
C LYS A 164 12.57 4.80 -19.98
N ALA A 165 12.10 4.32 -18.82
CA ALA A 165 11.71 2.94 -18.73
C ALA A 165 10.59 2.73 -19.76
N PRO A 166 10.74 1.83 -20.76
CA PRO A 166 9.62 1.43 -21.61
C PRO A 166 8.44 1.08 -20.70
N ASP A 167 7.22 1.05 -21.22
CA ASP A 167 6.00 0.75 -20.44
C ASP A 167 6.08 -0.68 -19.84
N HIS A 168 7.09 -0.89 -19.01
CA HIS A 168 7.42 -2.12 -18.29
C HIS A 168 6.60 -2.22 -17.00
N LYS A 169 5.39 -1.63 -17.01
CA LYS A 169 4.44 -1.88 -15.94
C LYS A 169 4.02 -3.33 -16.01
N ILE A 170 3.97 -3.95 -14.85
CA ILE A 170 3.33 -5.26 -14.71
C ILE A 170 1.89 -5.12 -15.16
N LYS A 171 1.43 -6.05 -16.00
CA LYS A 171 0.04 -6.09 -16.44
C LYS A 171 -0.64 -7.27 -15.78
N ILE A 172 -1.81 -7.03 -15.21
CA ILE A 172 -2.66 -8.07 -14.62
C ILE A 172 -3.90 -8.17 -15.49
N LEU A 173 -4.14 -9.35 -16.03
CA LEU A 173 -5.32 -9.68 -16.80
C LEU A 173 -6.21 -10.60 -15.95
N GLY A 174 -7.46 -10.22 -15.75
CA GLY A 174 -8.35 -11.01 -14.91
C GLY A 174 -9.80 -10.53 -14.98
N HIS A 175 -10.67 -11.21 -14.25
CA HIS A 175 -12.05 -10.79 -14.08
C HIS A 175 -12.18 -9.83 -12.89
N PRO A 176 -12.99 -8.76 -12.97
CA PRO A 176 -13.20 -7.80 -11.87
C PRO A 176 -13.63 -8.49 -10.55
N TRP A 177 -14.45 -9.54 -10.67
CA TRP A 177 -15.03 -10.29 -9.57
C TRP A 177 -14.31 -11.62 -9.28
N SER A 178 -13.04 -11.73 -9.61
CA SER A 178 -12.22 -12.91 -9.31
C SER A 178 -11.43 -12.71 -8.02
N ALA A 179 -11.61 -13.61 -7.03
CA ALA A 179 -10.87 -13.58 -5.78
C ALA A 179 -9.35 -13.65 -6.01
N ALA A 180 -8.89 -14.50 -6.93
CA ALA A 180 -7.47 -14.61 -7.28
C ALA A 180 -6.92 -13.33 -7.94
N SER A 181 -7.72 -12.69 -8.81
CA SER A 181 -7.36 -11.39 -9.40
C SER A 181 -7.26 -10.29 -8.33
N TYR A 182 -8.21 -10.27 -7.39
CA TYR A 182 -8.20 -9.36 -6.27
C TYR A 182 -6.94 -9.56 -5.40
N GLU A 183 -6.63 -10.79 -5.04
CA GLU A 183 -5.49 -11.12 -4.17
C GLU A 183 -4.16 -10.64 -4.78
N ILE A 184 -3.94 -10.86 -6.08
CA ILE A 184 -2.73 -10.39 -6.78
C ILE A 184 -2.68 -8.85 -6.82
N ARG A 185 -3.80 -8.19 -7.12
CA ARG A 185 -3.88 -6.73 -7.17
C ARG A 185 -3.60 -6.11 -5.80
N ASP A 186 -4.23 -6.62 -4.73
CA ASP A 186 -4.01 -6.18 -3.36
C ASP A 186 -2.55 -6.41 -2.93
N PHE A 187 -2.00 -7.58 -3.25
CA PHE A 187 -0.61 -7.92 -2.97
C PHE A 187 0.37 -6.92 -3.62
N LEU A 188 0.21 -6.63 -4.92
CA LEU A 188 1.09 -5.69 -5.63
C LEU A 188 0.94 -4.26 -5.13
N ALA A 189 -0.29 -3.81 -4.89
CA ALA A 189 -0.57 -2.48 -4.36
C ALA A 189 0.06 -2.29 -2.98
N ARG A 190 -0.11 -3.22 -2.07
CA ARG A 190 0.46 -3.17 -0.70
C ARG A 190 1.98 -3.26 -0.67
N ASN A 191 2.59 -3.89 -1.67
CA ASN A 191 4.04 -3.92 -1.85
C ASN A 191 4.58 -2.74 -2.67
N MET A 192 3.75 -1.73 -2.97
CA MET A 192 4.10 -0.53 -3.76
C MET A 192 4.65 -0.85 -5.14
N VAL A 193 4.18 -1.95 -5.74
CA VAL A 193 4.56 -2.38 -7.09
C VAL A 193 3.53 -1.86 -8.08
N PRO A 194 3.88 -0.91 -8.96
CA PRO A 194 2.93 -0.35 -9.93
C PRO A 194 2.57 -1.38 -11.00
N TYR A 195 1.27 -1.47 -11.29
CA TYR A 195 0.73 -2.37 -12.30
C TYR A 195 -0.37 -1.69 -13.13
N ARG A 196 -0.71 -2.27 -14.28
CA ARG A 196 -1.91 -1.96 -15.05
C ARG A 196 -2.88 -3.14 -14.98
N TRP A 197 -4.14 -2.83 -14.74
CA TRP A 197 -5.23 -3.79 -14.73
C TRP A 197 -5.94 -3.83 -16.08
N TYR A 198 -6.25 -5.03 -16.55
CA TYR A 198 -7.02 -5.26 -17.76
C TYR A 198 -8.10 -6.30 -17.47
N ASN A 199 -9.34 -5.95 -17.76
CA ASN A 199 -10.43 -6.92 -17.73
C ASN A 199 -10.29 -7.84 -18.96
N VAL A 200 -10.29 -9.14 -18.71
CA VAL A 200 -10.13 -10.16 -19.79
C VAL A 200 -11.27 -10.16 -20.81
N SER A 201 -12.44 -9.61 -20.44
CA SER A 201 -13.59 -9.48 -21.34
C SER A 201 -13.54 -8.24 -22.24
N ASP A 202 -12.62 -7.30 -22.00
CA ASP A 202 -12.46 -6.10 -22.81
C ASP A 202 -11.55 -6.37 -24.03
N PRO A 203 -11.70 -5.64 -25.16
CA PRO A 203 -10.92 -5.90 -26.36
C PRO A 203 -9.41 -5.90 -26.16
N GLU A 204 -8.89 -5.01 -25.31
CA GLU A 204 -7.46 -4.94 -24.98
C GLU A 204 -7.02 -6.13 -24.12
N GLY A 205 -7.86 -6.56 -23.16
CA GLY A 205 -7.62 -7.74 -22.32
C GLY A 205 -7.59 -9.02 -23.15
N VAL A 206 -8.55 -9.21 -24.05
CA VAL A 206 -8.58 -10.33 -25.02
C VAL A 206 -7.31 -10.37 -25.87
N HIS A 207 -6.88 -9.22 -26.40
CA HIS A 207 -5.67 -9.12 -27.23
C HIS A 207 -4.42 -9.52 -26.42
N LEU A 208 -4.29 -9.04 -25.20
CA LEU A 208 -3.16 -9.36 -24.32
C LEU A 208 -3.17 -10.84 -23.88
N LEU A 209 -4.33 -11.43 -23.58
CA LEU A 209 -4.47 -12.87 -23.30
C LEU A 209 -4.00 -13.72 -24.49
N THR A 210 -4.47 -13.38 -25.69
CA THR A 210 -4.04 -14.07 -26.91
C THR A 210 -2.53 -13.98 -27.11
N ALA A 211 -1.94 -12.79 -26.91
CA ALA A 211 -0.50 -12.57 -27.00
C ALA A 211 0.28 -13.35 -25.92
N ALA A 212 -0.31 -13.55 -24.74
CA ALA A 212 0.26 -14.34 -23.66
C ALA A 212 0.11 -15.87 -23.89
N GLY A 213 -0.64 -16.28 -24.91
CA GLY A 213 -0.93 -17.70 -25.17
C GLY A 213 -1.84 -18.33 -24.12
N ALA A 214 -2.70 -17.54 -23.48
CA ALA A 214 -3.60 -17.96 -22.43
C ALA A 214 -5.06 -17.80 -22.84
N GLU A 215 -5.95 -18.61 -22.25
CA GLU A 215 -7.39 -18.55 -22.40
C GLU A 215 -8.04 -17.77 -21.24
N GLU A 216 -9.23 -17.28 -21.42
CA GLU A 216 -10.00 -16.54 -20.40
C GLU A 216 -10.19 -17.34 -19.10
N SER A 217 -10.42 -18.67 -19.22
CA SER A 217 -10.53 -19.61 -18.09
C SER A 217 -9.26 -19.76 -17.26
N GLN A 218 -8.13 -19.32 -17.80
CA GLN A 218 -6.82 -19.36 -17.16
C GLN A 218 -6.46 -18.04 -16.46
N ALA A 219 -7.36 -17.08 -16.42
CA ALA A 219 -7.17 -15.85 -15.63
C ALA A 219 -7.14 -16.16 -14.11
N PRO A 220 -6.36 -15.40 -13.29
CA PRO A 220 -5.57 -14.23 -13.69
C PRO A 220 -4.24 -14.59 -14.37
N VAL A 221 -3.83 -13.74 -15.33
CA VAL A 221 -2.52 -13.80 -15.97
C VAL A 221 -1.74 -12.53 -15.61
N VAL A 222 -0.51 -12.71 -15.14
CA VAL A 222 0.40 -11.60 -14.83
C VAL A 222 1.49 -11.54 -15.91
N ILE A 223 1.57 -10.44 -16.63
CA ILE A 223 2.66 -10.18 -17.57
C ILE A 223 3.71 -9.34 -16.87
N THR A 224 4.88 -9.90 -16.72
CA THR A 224 6.03 -9.27 -16.05
C THR A 224 6.62 -8.11 -16.87
N ARG A 225 7.53 -7.35 -16.27
CA ARG A 225 8.19 -6.21 -16.95
C ARG A 225 8.97 -6.60 -18.20
N ASP A 226 9.50 -7.80 -18.24
CA ASP A 226 10.22 -8.40 -19.38
C ASP A 226 9.28 -9.10 -20.39
N GLY A 227 7.96 -8.97 -20.21
CA GLY A 227 6.95 -9.51 -21.13
C GLY A 227 6.64 -10.99 -20.93
N LYS A 228 7.16 -11.64 -19.88
CA LYS A 228 6.88 -13.05 -19.60
C LYS A 228 5.51 -13.21 -18.94
N PRO A 229 4.61 -14.04 -19.51
CA PRO A 229 3.32 -14.32 -18.88
C PRO A 229 3.48 -15.38 -17.76
N LEU A 230 2.80 -15.15 -16.67
CA LEU A 230 2.57 -16.09 -15.57
C LEU A 230 1.08 -16.38 -15.51
N VAL A 231 0.68 -17.62 -15.75
CA VAL A 231 -0.71 -18.06 -15.79
C VAL A 231 -1.10 -18.60 -14.42
N GLN A 232 -2.15 -18.04 -13.82
CA GLN A 232 -2.63 -18.37 -12.47
C GLN A 232 -1.49 -18.45 -11.43
N PRO A 233 -0.61 -17.41 -11.35
CA PRO A 233 0.54 -17.49 -10.47
C PRO A 233 0.15 -17.41 -8.99
N SER A 234 0.90 -18.09 -8.15
CA SER A 234 0.91 -17.87 -6.69
C SER A 234 1.51 -16.50 -6.35
N LEU A 235 1.22 -15.98 -5.16
CA LEU A 235 1.84 -14.74 -4.68
C LEU A 235 3.36 -14.82 -4.59
N PHE A 236 3.90 -16.02 -4.30
CA PHE A 236 5.34 -16.26 -4.28
C PHE A 236 5.97 -16.12 -5.67
N GLU A 237 5.34 -16.67 -6.72
CA GLU A 237 5.81 -16.53 -8.10
C GLU A 237 5.72 -15.06 -8.56
N VAL A 238 4.62 -14.37 -8.22
CA VAL A 238 4.47 -12.94 -8.49
C VAL A 238 5.57 -12.14 -7.78
N ALA A 239 5.80 -12.39 -6.48
CA ALA A 239 6.84 -11.71 -5.69
C ALA A 239 8.23 -11.84 -6.33
N ASN A 240 8.60 -13.07 -6.72
CA ASN A 240 9.87 -13.31 -7.41
C ASN A 240 9.96 -12.57 -8.75
N ALA A 241 8.90 -12.62 -9.54
CA ALA A 241 8.87 -11.98 -10.87
C ALA A 241 8.95 -10.45 -10.81
N VAL A 242 8.48 -9.84 -9.72
CA VAL A 242 8.57 -8.38 -9.53
C VAL A 242 9.83 -7.93 -8.78
N GLY A 243 10.69 -8.88 -8.36
CA GLY A 243 11.96 -8.62 -7.71
C GLY A 243 11.85 -8.35 -6.20
N LEU A 244 10.77 -8.79 -5.54
CA LEU A 244 10.68 -8.79 -4.08
C LEU A 244 11.57 -9.89 -3.50
N THR A 245 12.15 -9.65 -2.32
CA THR A 245 12.98 -10.64 -1.64
C THR A 245 12.07 -11.72 -1.04
N THR A 246 12.23 -12.96 -1.50
CA THR A 246 11.45 -14.11 -1.05
C THR A 246 12.31 -15.21 -0.41
N THR A 247 13.61 -15.17 -0.65
CA THR A 247 14.58 -16.18 -0.18
C THR A 247 15.56 -15.54 0.80
N PRO A 248 15.80 -16.14 1.98
CA PRO A 248 16.73 -15.61 2.96
C PRO A 248 18.17 -15.63 2.43
N GLN A 249 18.92 -14.56 2.70
CA GLN A 249 20.33 -14.45 2.30
C GLN A 249 21.27 -15.25 3.22
N GLY A 250 20.80 -15.59 4.42
CA GLY A 250 21.57 -16.34 5.41
C GLY A 250 20.80 -17.54 5.97
N GLU A 251 21.54 -18.53 6.45
CA GLU A 251 20.95 -19.70 7.11
C GLU A 251 20.77 -19.48 8.62
N PHE A 252 21.49 -18.49 9.20
CA PHE A 252 21.47 -18.20 10.62
C PHE A 252 21.36 -16.70 10.88
N TYR A 253 20.47 -16.30 11.79
CA TYR A 253 20.21 -14.92 12.21
C TYR A 253 20.28 -14.78 13.74
N ASP A 254 20.57 -13.57 14.26
CA ASP A 254 20.47 -13.29 15.69
C ASP A 254 18.99 -13.25 16.11
N VAL A 255 18.15 -12.66 15.27
CA VAL A 255 16.69 -12.60 15.49
C VAL A 255 15.90 -12.79 14.20
N VAL A 256 14.89 -13.64 14.25
CA VAL A 256 13.85 -13.77 13.24
C VAL A 256 12.57 -13.14 13.77
N ILE A 257 12.03 -12.21 13.00
CA ILE A 257 10.76 -11.51 13.31
C ILE A 257 9.68 -12.07 12.39
N ILE A 258 8.64 -12.66 12.95
CA ILE A 258 7.55 -13.28 12.20
C ILE A 258 6.35 -12.33 12.19
N GLY A 259 6.09 -11.73 11.04
CA GLY A 259 5.07 -10.70 10.79
C GLY A 259 5.67 -9.30 10.62
N GLY A 260 5.36 -8.67 9.48
CA GLY A 260 5.82 -7.34 9.08
C GLY A 260 4.84 -6.21 9.42
N GLY A 261 3.95 -6.39 10.42
CA GLY A 261 3.09 -5.32 10.94
C GLY A 261 3.85 -4.30 11.80
N PRO A 262 3.15 -3.33 12.42
CA PRO A 262 3.80 -2.27 13.22
C PRO A 262 4.73 -2.79 14.32
N ALA A 263 4.35 -3.88 15.01
CA ALA A 263 5.19 -4.50 16.04
C ALA A 263 6.47 -5.10 15.43
N GLY A 264 6.34 -5.84 14.33
CA GLY A 264 7.47 -6.47 13.65
C GLY A 264 8.40 -5.45 13.01
N LEU A 265 7.85 -4.41 12.36
CA LEU A 265 8.66 -3.32 11.79
C LEU A 265 9.37 -2.51 12.89
N GLY A 266 8.69 -2.24 14.03
CA GLY A 266 9.31 -1.64 15.21
C GLY A 266 10.47 -2.48 15.71
N ALA A 267 10.27 -3.79 15.91
CA ALA A 267 11.33 -4.71 16.29
C ALA A 267 12.48 -4.74 15.26
N ALA A 268 12.17 -4.76 13.96
CA ALA A 268 13.17 -4.79 12.89
C ALA A 268 14.07 -3.55 12.87
N VAL A 269 13.47 -2.36 13.04
CA VAL A 269 14.20 -1.09 13.09
C VAL A 269 15.20 -1.11 14.27
N TYR A 270 14.73 -1.48 15.46
CA TYR A 270 15.59 -1.51 16.64
C TYR A 270 16.65 -2.62 16.55
N ALA A 271 16.28 -3.84 16.23
CA ALA A 271 17.21 -4.96 16.14
C ALA A 271 18.34 -4.70 15.14
N ALA A 272 18.00 -4.25 13.92
CA ALA A 272 19.01 -3.95 12.91
C ALA A 272 19.85 -2.71 13.26
N SER A 273 19.25 -1.64 13.83
CA SER A 273 20.00 -0.45 14.24
C SER A 273 20.96 -0.70 15.40
N GLU A 274 20.68 -1.71 16.23
CA GLU A 274 21.51 -2.15 17.35
C GLU A 274 22.50 -3.27 16.95
N GLY A 275 22.59 -3.58 15.64
CA GLY A 275 23.61 -4.46 15.05
C GLY A 275 23.27 -5.94 15.05
N LEU A 276 22.03 -6.34 15.38
CA LEU A 276 21.60 -7.73 15.25
C LEU A 276 21.35 -8.10 13.78
N LYS A 277 21.86 -9.26 13.36
CA LYS A 277 21.52 -9.84 12.06
C LYS A 277 20.04 -10.26 12.05
N THR A 278 19.23 -9.44 11.39
CA THR A 278 17.76 -9.47 11.51
C THR A 278 17.10 -9.83 10.19
N VAL A 279 16.13 -10.75 10.23
CA VAL A 279 15.22 -11.02 9.13
C VAL A 279 13.76 -10.92 9.59
N VAL A 280 12.96 -10.24 8.80
CA VAL A 280 11.49 -10.18 8.95
C VAL A 280 10.87 -11.12 7.93
N VAL A 281 9.95 -11.95 8.36
CA VAL A 281 9.20 -12.86 7.49
C VAL A 281 7.75 -12.39 7.41
N GLU A 282 7.29 -12.03 6.21
CA GLU A 282 5.93 -11.54 5.99
C GLU A 282 5.24 -12.37 4.89
N ARG A 283 4.03 -12.86 5.19
CA ARG A 283 3.27 -13.72 4.28
C ARG A 283 2.68 -13.00 3.06
N ALA A 284 2.43 -11.71 3.19
CA ALA A 284 1.82 -10.92 2.12
C ALA A 284 2.60 -9.61 1.88
N ALA A 285 2.36 -8.58 2.66
CA ALA A 285 3.01 -7.29 2.51
C ALA A 285 3.29 -6.64 3.86
N ALA A 286 4.43 -5.98 3.98
CA ALA A 286 4.77 -5.22 5.17
C ALA A 286 3.72 -4.14 5.45
N GLY A 287 3.47 -3.89 6.75
CA GLY A 287 2.47 -2.96 7.24
C GLY A 287 1.31 -3.62 7.97
N GLY A 288 1.06 -4.92 7.73
CA GLY A 288 -0.03 -5.65 8.39
C GLY A 288 -1.39 -4.96 8.19
N GLN A 289 -2.26 -5.00 9.21
CA GLN A 289 -3.55 -4.33 9.16
C GLN A 289 -3.45 -2.80 9.25
N ALA A 290 -2.41 -2.26 9.87
CA ALA A 290 -2.21 -0.82 9.95
C ALA A 290 -1.97 -0.22 8.56
N GLY A 291 -1.25 -0.93 7.67
CA GLY A 291 -1.01 -0.51 6.30
C GLY A 291 -2.27 -0.40 5.43
N GLN A 292 -3.38 -1.04 5.84
CA GLN A 292 -4.67 -0.98 5.14
C GLN A 292 -5.58 0.15 5.66
N SER A 293 -5.17 0.86 6.73
CA SER A 293 -5.97 1.94 7.29
C SER A 293 -5.87 3.19 6.41
N SER A 294 -7.01 3.72 5.97
CA SER A 294 -7.06 4.94 5.15
C SER A 294 -6.44 6.13 5.88
N ARG A 295 -6.60 6.22 7.21
CA ARG A 295 -6.03 7.26 8.04
C ARG A 295 -5.85 6.80 9.48
N ILE A 296 -4.67 7.08 10.05
CA ILE A 296 -4.32 6.84 11.46
C ILE A 296 -4.15 8.21 12.11
N GLU A 297 -5.12 8.64 12.91
CA GLU A 297 -5.17 9.99 13.48
C GLU A 297 -4.50 10.09 14.86
N ASN A 298 -4.29 8.97 15.53
CA ASN A 298 -3.80 8.90 16.90
C ASN A 298 -2.36 8.35 17.01
N TYR A 299 -1.58 8.45 15.94
CA TYR A 299 -0.16 8.15 15.99
C TYR A 299 0.64 9.42 16.30
N LEU A 300 1.47 9.34 17.35
CA LEU A 300 2.23 10.49 17.83
C LEU A 300 3.19 11.03 16.75
N GLY A 301 3.21 12.36 16.58
CA GLY A 301 4.07 13.05 15.60
C GLY A 301 3.38 13.37 14.28
N PHE A 302 2.11 13.00 14.12
CA PHE A 302 1.29 13.29 12.93
C PHE A 302 0.01 14.02 13.35
N PRO A 303 0.05 15.36 13.54
CA PRO A 303 -1.09 16.13 14.06
C PRO A 303 -2.32 16.06 13.14
N ASP A 304 -2.11 15.92 11.83
CA ASP A 304 -3.17 15.81 10.83
C ASP A 304 -3.49 14.35 10.45
N GLY A 305 -2.95 13.39 11.21
CA GLY A 305 -3.01 11.97 10.87
C GLY A 305 -2.04 11.59 9.74
N VAL A 306 -1.96 10.31 9.45
CA VAL A 306 -1.14 9.73 8.38
C VAL A 306 -1.86 8.52 7.80
N SER A 307 -1.76 8.26 6.50
CA SER A 307 -2.31 7.02 5.94
C SER A 307 -1.49 5.81 6.42
N GLY A 308 -2.14 4.66 6.53
CA GLY A 308 -1.50 3.45 7.05
C GLY A 308 -0.37 2.97 6.16
N ASP A 309 -0.54 3.05 4.84
CA ASP A 309 0.45 2.70 3.82
C ASP A 309 1.69 3.61 3.90
N GLN A 310 1.52 4.93 3.99
CA GLN A 310 2.63 5.87 4.16
C GLN A 310 3.42 5.60 5.44
N LEU A 311 2.75 5.39 6.56
CA LEU A 311 3.41 5.12 7.84
C LEU A 311 4.23 3.83 7.77
N THR A 312 3.65 2.77 7.22
CA THR A 312 4.28 1.45 7.18
C THR A 312 5.37 1.36 6.12
N ASP A 313 5.24 2.06 4.98
CA ASP A 313 6.30 2.15 3.99
C ASP A 313 7.54 2.88 4.54
N ARG A 314 7.34 3.99 5.26
CA ARG A 314 8.44 4.68 5.96
C ARG A 314 9.14 3.75 6.96
N ALA A 315 8.39 2.98 7.75
CA ALA A 315 8.96 2.02 8.70
C ALA A 315 9.71 0.89 7.99
N ARG A 316 9.17 0.35 6.90
CA ARG A 316 9.82 -0.67 6.05
C ARG A 316 11.16 -0.16 5.50
N ARG A 317 11.17 1.01 4.86
CA ARG A 317 12.40 1.63 4.35
C ARG A 317 13.41 1.91 5.45
N GLN A 318 12.96 2.32 6.64
CA GLN A 318 13.83 2.55 7.79
C GLN A 318 14.47 1.26 8.27
N ALA A 319 13.74 0.15 8.41
CA ALA A 319 14.28 -1.15 8.80
C ALA A 319 15.31 -1.65 7.77
N GLN A 320 15.01 -1.57 6.48
CA GLN A 320 15.92 -1.95 5.40
C GLN A 320 17.18 -1.09 5.36
N ARG A 321 17.09 0.22 5.62
CA ARG A 321 18.24 1.13 5.71
C ARG A 321 19.21 0.72 6.82
N PHE A 322 18.73 0.17 7.93
CA PHE A 322 19.57 -0.36 9.01
C PHE A 322 20.06 -1.78 8.73
N GLY A 323 19.67 -2.40 7.63
CA GLY A 323 20.15 -3.72 7.21
C GLY A 323 19.25 -4.89 7.61
N ALA A 324 18.01 -4.64 8.06
CA ALA A 324 17.03 -5.71 8.23
C ALA A 324 16.66 -6.30 6.87
N GLU A 325 16.74 -7.61 6.76
CA GLU A 325 16.24 -8.35 5.60
C GLU A 325 14.72 -8.52 5.73
N LEU A 326 13.99 -8.29 4.65
CA LEU A 326 12.53 -8.45 4.61
C LEU A 326 12.15 -9.49 3.56
N LEU A 327 11.67 -10.64 4.01
CA LEU A 327 11.12 -11.69 3.15
C LEU A 327 9.62 -11.45 2.97
N THR A 328 9.19 -11.35 1.72
CA THR A 328 7.79 -11.13 1.33
C THR A 328 7.23 -12.39 0.67
N ALA A 329 5.91 -12.61 0.77
CA ALA A 329 5.22 -13.79 0.28
C ALA A 329 5.80 -15.11 0.86
N ARG A 330 6.16 -15.08 2.17
CA ARG A 330 6.69 -16.24 2.89
C ARG A 330 5.84 -16.56 4.10
N THR A 331 5.33 -17.77 4.16
CA THR A 331 4.52 -18.26 5.27
C THR A 331 5.37 -19.14 6.19
N VAL A 332 5.35 -18.80 7.47
CA VAL A 332 5.92 -19.67 8.52
C VAL A 332 4.87 -20.71 8.92
N VAL A 333 5.24 -21.97 8.89
CA VAL A 333 4.34 -23.10 9.20
C VAL A 333 4.68 -23.82 10.49
N ASP A 334 5.91 -23.67 11.00
CA ASP A 334 6.31 -24.30 12.26
C ASP A 334 7.48 -23.55 12.93
N LEU A 335 7.59 -23.72 14.24
CA LEU A 335 8.65 -23.19 15.09
C LEU A 335 9.17 -24.30 16.02
N GLU A 336 10.39 -24.76 15.77
CA GLU A 336 11.02 -25.82 16.54
C GLU A 336 12.10 -25.29 17.47
N VAL A 337 12.20 -25.88 18.67
CA VAL A 337 13.32 -25.65 19.60
C VAL A 337 14.46 -26.63 19.27
N ARG A 338 15.66 -26.11 18.98
CA ARG A 338 16.86 -26.89 18.65
C ARG A 338 18.03 -26.52 19.56
N GLY A 339 17.94 -26.97 20.82
CA GLY A 339 18.91 -26.56 21.86
C GLY A 339 18.89 -25.05 22.06
N PRO A 340 20.04 -24.34 21.93
CA PRO A 340 20.07 -22.89 22.07
C PRO A 340 19.47 -22.13 20.88
N ALA A 341 19.24 -22.80 19.73
CA ALA A 341 18.69 -22.19 18.53
C ALA A 341 17.19 -22.47 18.40
N ARG A 342 16.52 -21.64 17.59
CA ARG A 342 15.15 -21.80 17.12
C ARG A 342 15.18 -22.02 15.61
N ARG A 343 14.45 -23.01 15.12
CA ARG A 343 14.27 -23.26 13.70
C ARG A 343 12.91 -22.77 13.26
N VAL A 344 12.89 -21.85 12.31
CA VAL A 344 11.67 -21.33 11.68
C VAL A 344 11.50 -22.01 10.34
N LEU A 345 10.43 -22.78 10.17
CA LEU A 345 10.13 -23.57 8.98
C LEU A 345 9.14 -22.83 8.10
N PHE A 346 9.42 -22.79 6.79
CA PHE A 346 8.56 -22.18 5.78
C PHE A 346 7.69 -23.22 5.05
N ASP A 347 6.65 -22.73 4.38
CA ASP A 347 5.66 -23.50 3.63
C ASP A 347 6.26 -24.33 2.47
N ASP A 348 7.41 -23.94 1.93
CA ASP A 348 8.15 -24.68 0.91
C ASP A 348 9.09 -25.75 1.49
N GLY A 349 9.10 -25.94 2.81
CA GLY A 349 9.97 -26.88 3.52
C GLY A 349 11.38 -26.33 3.81
N SER A 350 11.75 -25.17 3.31
CA SER A 350 13.00 -24.49 3.69
C SER A 350 12.91 -23.92 5.11
N SER A 351 14.03 -23.58 5.72
CA SER A 351 14.05 -23.07 7.09
C SER A 351 15.25 -22.18 7.35
N VAL A 352 15.16 -21.36 8.38
CA VAL A 352 16.28 -20.60 8.95
C VAL A 352 16.45 -20.91 10.43
N LEU A 353 17.66 -20.77 10.92
CA LEU A 353 18.01 -20.89 12.32
C LEU A 353 18.21 -19.51 12.93
N THR A 354 17.91 -19.36 14.23
CA THR A 354 18.08 -18.11 14.94
C THR A 354 18.27 -18.35 16.44
N HIS A 355 18.91 -17.40 17.11
CA HIS A 355 18.99 -17.39 18.57
C HIS A 355 17.66 -17.01 19.22
N ALA A 356 16.97 -16.00 18.67
CA ALA A 356 15.71 -15.52 19.22
C ALA A 356 14.65 -15.31 18.12
N VAL A 357 13.39 -15.42 18.51
CA VAL A 357 12.23 -15.16 17.65
C VAL A 357 11.37 -14.08 18.26
N VAL A 358 10.89 -13.13 17.44
CA VAL A 358 9.83 -12.19 17.81
C VAL A 358 8.58 -12.54 17.01
N LEU A 359 7.54 -13.04 17.70
CA LEU A 359 6.23 -13.28 17.13
C LEU A 359 5.46 -11.96 17.07
N ALA A 360 5.23 -11.44 15.88
CA ALA A 360 4.52 -10.21 15.60
C ALA A 360 3.43 -10.42 14.53
N THR A 361 2.84 -11.62 14.50
CA THR A 361 1.88 -12.09 13.50
C THR A 361 0.54 -11.37 13.53
N GLY A 362 0.29 -10.57 14.57
CA GLY A 362 -0.92 -9.78 14.72
C GLY A 362 -2.17 -10.66 14.84
N VAL A 363 -3.22 -10.20 14.15
CA VAL A 363 -4.54 -10.86 14.13
C VAL A 363 -5.08 -10.89 12.70
N SER A 364 -5.93 -11.85 12.38
CA SER A 364 -6.70 -11.88 11.13
C SER A 364 -8.15 -11.48 11.38
N TYR A 365 -8.82 -10.98 10.37
CA TYR A 365 -10.25 -10.69 10.48
C TYR A 365 -11.06 -11.95 10.75
N ARG A 366 -12.03 -11.83 11.63
CA ARG A 366 -13.03 -12.90 11.86
C ARG A 366 -13.92 -13.02 10.64
N GLN A 367 -14.21 -14.26 10.26
CA GLN A 367 -15.12 -14.54 9.16
C GLN A 367 -16.57 -14.21 9.54
N LEU A 368 -17.30 -13.61 8.62
CA LEU A 368 -18.70 -13.28 8.76
C LEU A 368 -19.52 -14.57 8.68
N GLN A 369 -20.24 -14.88 9.76
CA GLN A 369 -21.11 -16.05 9.80
C GLN A 369 -22.45 -15.73 9.10
N ALA A 370 -22.40 -15.56 7.78
CA ALA A 370 -23.55 -15.29 6.93
C ALA A 370 -23.55 -16.26 5.74
N SER A 371 -24.71 -16.84 5.43
CA SER A 371 -24.80 -17.79 4.30
C SER A 371 -24.37 -17.12 2.99
N GLY A 372 -23.54 -17.78 2.20
CA GLY A 372 -23.01 -17.29 0.93
C GLY A 372 -21.89 -16.25 1.03
N ALA A 373 -21.53 -15.79 2.24
CA ALA A 373 -20.47 -14.79 2.40
C ALA A 373 -19.09 -15.32 1.99
N ASP A 374 -18.75 -16.55 2.40
CA ASP A 374 -17.44 -17.16 2.13
C ASP A 374 -17.20 -17.42 0.64
N GLU A 375 -18.27 -17.77 -0.09
CA GLU A 375 -18.22 -18.02 -1.53
C GLU A 375 -18.00 -16.74 -2.34
N LEU A 376 -18.38 -15.58 -1.77
CA LEU A 376 -18.28 -14.27 -2.41
C LEU A 376 -17.08 -13.45 -1.94
N VAL A 377 -16.16 -14.04 -1.17
CA VAL A 377 -14.90 -13.35 -0.76
C VAL A 377 -14.08 -12.98 -2.00
N GLY A 378 -13.67 -11.71 -2.10
CA GLY A 378 -13.01 -11.13 -3.27
C GLY A 378 -13.92 -10.87 -4.48
N ARG A 379 -15.21 -11.24 -4.36
CA ARG A 379 -16.24 -11.03 -5.39
C ARG A 379 -17.41 -10.18 -4.85
N GLY A 380 -17.06 -9.12 -4.12
CA GLY A 380 -18.02 -8.22 -3.48
C GLY A 380 -18.04 -8.32 -1.95
N VAL A 381 -17.57 -9.40 -1.34
CA VAL A 381 -17.36 -9.52 0.11
C VAL A 381 -15.87 -9.37 0.43
N TYR A 382 -15.52 -8.40 1.26
CA TYR A 382 -14.13 -8.06 1.60
C TYR A 382 -13.95 -7.95 3.11
N TYR A 383 -12.79 -8.40 3.61
CA TYR A 383 -12.40 -8.27 5.01
C TYR A 383 -11.36 -7.17 5.15
N GLY A 384 -11.73 -6.09 5.85
CA GLY A 384 -10.94 -4.87 5.92
C GLY A 384 -11.29 -3.89 4.79
N SER A 385 -10.53 -2.81 4.66
CA SER A 385 -10.66 -1.84 3.57
C SER A 385 -9.39 -1.82 2.75
N SER A 386 -9.53 -1.90 1.43
CA SER A 386 -8.43 -1.68 0.51
C SER A 386 -8.75 -0.49 -0.38
N ALA A 387 -7.79 0.42 -0.53
CA ALA A 387 -7.91 1.55 -1.47
C ALA A 387 -8.13 1.06 -2.91
N THR A 388 -7.69 -0.18 -3.21
CA THR A 388 -7.88 -0.79 -4.54
C THR A 388 -9.34 -1.05 -4.91
N GLN A 389 -10.27 -1.03 -3.93
CA GLN A 389 -11.69 -1.20 -4.17
C GLN A 389 -12.47 0.12 -4.29
N ALA A 390 -11.84 1.26 -4.01
CA ALA A 390 -12.52 2.55 -4.01
C ALA A 390 -13.17 2.86 -5.37
N ASP A 391 -12.45 2.65 -6.45
CA ASP A 391 -12.93 2.92 -7.81
C ASP A 391 -14.11 2.01 -8.21
N SER A 392 -14.14 0.77 -7.74
CA SER A 392 -15.26 -0.14 -8.01
C SER A 392 -16.53 0.21 -7.23
N CYS A 393 -16.42 1.03 -6.18
CA CYS A 393 -17.56 1.49 -5.38
C CYS A 393 -18.22 2.77 -5.92
N LEU A 394 -17.70 3.36 -7.00
CA LEU A 394 -18.23 4.61 -7.57
C LEU A 394 -19.69 4.46 -7.98
N GLY A 395 -20.56 5.29 -7.39
CA GLY A 395 -21.99 5.31 -7.69
C GLY A 395 -22.77 4.09 -7.15
N ASP A 396 -22.15 3.25 -6.32
CA ASP A 396 -22.77 2.04 -5.79
C ASP A 396 -23.26 2.22 -4.33
N HIS A 397 -24.03 1.26 -3.86
CA HIS A 397 -24.41 1.13 -2.45
C HIS A 397 -23.41 0.23 -1.74
N VAL A 398 -22.63 0.78 -0.83
CA VAL A 398 -21.64 0.05 -0.04
C VAL A 398 -22.18 -0.30 1.34
N ILE A 399 -21.97 -1.54 1.78
CA ILE A 399 -22.33 -2.00 3.11
C ILE A 399 -21.05 -2.21 3.94
N VAL A 400 -21.04 -1.64 5.15
CA VAL A 400 -19.95 -1.79 6.14
C VAL A 400 -20.49 -2.51 7.37
N VAL A 401 -19.96 -3.69 7.69
CA VAL A 401 -20.38 -4.49 8.85
C VAL A 401 -19.41 -4.26 10.00
N GLY A 402 -19.89 -3.66 11.07
CA GLY A 402 -19.11 -3.41 12.28
C GLY A 402 -19.46 -2.09 12.96
N GLY A 403 -19.06 -1.93 14.22
CA GLY A 403 -19.38 -0.76 15.04
C GLY A 403 -18.18 -0.16 15.79
N ALA A 404 -16.95 -0.53 15.42
CA ALA A 404 -15.72 0.01 16.03
C ALA A 404 -14.99 0.98 15.07
N ASN A 405 -13.88 1.58 15.53
CA ASN A 405 -13.15 2.60 14.78
C ASN A 405 -12.83 2.21 13.32
N SER A 406 -12.40 0.98 13.08
CA SER A 406 -12.06 0.54 11.71
C SER A 406 -13.28 0.56 10.77
N ALA A 407 -14.46 0.14 11.27
CA ALA A 407 -15.70 0.23 10.49
C ALA A 407 -16.10 1.68 10.22
N GLY A 408 -15.96 2.55 11.21
CA GLY A 408 -16.27 3.98 11.06
C GLY A 408 -15.34 4.66 10.06
N GLN A 409 -14.04 4.40 10.14
CA GLN A 409 -13.06 4.92 9.18
C GLN A 409 -13.35 4.45 7.76
N ALA A 410 -13.70 3.17 7.58
CA ALA A 410 -14.09 2.62 6.29
C ALA A 410 -15.36 3.29 5.75
N ALA A 411 -16.39 3.49 6.59
CA ALA A 411 -17.61 4.16 6.18
C ALA A 411 -17.35 5.60 5.71
N VAL A 412 -16.53 6.36 6.45
CA VAL A 412 -16.11 7.72 6.05
C VAL A 412 -15.26 7.69 4.77
N PHE A 413 -14.41 6.70 4.58
CA PHE A 413 -13.62 6.54 3.37
C PHE A 413 -14.52 6.28 2.15
N PHE A 414 -15.36 5.25 2.21
CA PHE A 414 -16.21 4.87 1.09
C PHE A 414 -17.32 5.87 0.78
N SER A 415 -17.74 6.70 1.75
CA SER A 415 -18.73 7.76 1.51
C SER A 415 -18.30 8.80 0.45
N ARG A 416 -17.02 8.86 0.13
CA ARG A 416 -16.47 9.76 -0.90
C ARG A 416 -16.64 9.21 -2.33
N TYR A 417 -16.90 7.91 -2.46
CA TYR A 417 -16.97 7.19 -3.74
C TYR A 417 -18.38 6.65 -3.99
N ALA A 418 -18.99 6.09 -2.96
CA ALA A 418 -20.30 5.46 -3.03
C ALA A 418 -21.44 6.48 -2.98
N ASP A 419 -22.53 6.19 -3.67
CA ASP A 419 -23.78 6.97 -3.56
C ASP A 419 -24.38 6.85 -2.15
N ARG A 420 -24.25 5.69 -1.54
CA ARG A 420 -24.75 5.39 -0.19
C ARG A 420 -23.83 4.43 0.53
N VAL A 421 -23.64 4.66 1.83
CA VAL A 421 -22.96 3.72 2.73
C VAL A 421 -23.92 3.33 3.86
N THR A 422 -24.13 2.03 4.06
CA THR A 422 -24.91 1.52 5.19
C THR A 422 -24.00 0.80 6.17
N MET A 423 -23.93 1.29 7.41
CA MET A 423 -23.23 0.61 8.50
C MET A 423 -24.20 -0.34 9.22
N ALA A 424 -23.93 -1.65 9.15
CA ALA A 424 -24.68 -2.67 9.91
C ALA A 424 -23.97 -2.94 11.23
N VAL A 425 -24.59 -2.52 12.32
CA VAL A 425 -24.03 -2.58 13.68
C VAL A 425 -24.87 -3.51 14.56
N ARG A 426 -24.28 -4.63 15.01
CA ARG A 426 -24.95 -5.60 15.88
C ARG A 426 -25.36 -5.02 17.24
N GLY A 427 -24.60 -4.05 17.74
CA GLY A 427 -24.86 -3.37 19.01
C GLY A 427 -25.95 -2.32 18.90
N ASN A 428 -26.42 -1.86 20.07
CA ASN A 428 -27.44 -0.81 20.20
C ASN A 428 -26.84 0.61 20.25
N SER A 429 -25.53 0.76 20.14
CA SER A 429 -24.80 2.05 20.18
C SER A 429 -23.42 1.90 19.55
N LEU A 430 -22.88 2.98 18.97
CA LEU A 430 -21.49 3.10 18.52
C LEU A 430 -20.54 3.49 19.67
N GLU A 431 -21.01 4.19 20.67
CA GLU A 431 -20.21 4.79 21.75
C GLU A 431 -19.38 3.78 22.53
N LYS A 432 -19.83 2.50 22.59
CA LYS A 432 -19.13 1.43 23.32
C LYS A 432 -17.77 1.05 22.71
N SER A 433 -17.56 1.31 21.41
CA SER A 433 -16.41 0.77 20.65
C SER A 433 -15.81 1.74 19.64
N MET A 434 -16.43 2.90 19.44
CA MET A 434 -16.00 3.92 18.48
C MET A 434 -15.66 5.24 19.21
N SER A 435 -14.61 5.90 18.75
CA SER A 435 -14.19 7.19 19.28
C SER A 435 -15.21 8.29 18.95
N SER A 436 -15.42 9.23 19.87
CA SER A 436 -16.44 10.29 19.73
C SER A 436 -16.28 11.13 18.48
N TYR A 437 -15.04 11.55 18.15
CA TYR A 437 -14.77 12.33 16.93
C TYR A 437 -15.26 11.64 15.66
N LEU A 438 -15.12 10.31 15.61
CA LEU A 438 -15.52 9.52 14.44
C LEU A 438 -17.04 9.36 14.36
N ILE A 439 -17.71 9.22 15.51
CA ILE A 439 -19.18 9.21 15.58
C ILE A 439 -19.74 10.56 15.08
N GLU A 440 -19.17 11.67 15.52
CA GLU A 440 -19.55 13.00 15.07
C GLU A 440 -19.33 13.20 13.56
N GLN A 441 -18.20 12.71 13.04
CA GLN A 441 -17.88 12.75 11.61
C GLN A 441 -18.89 11.94 10.79
N ILE A 442 -19.22 10.71 11.22
CA ILE A 442 -20.21 9.86 10.55
C ILE A 442 -21.59 10.53 10.54
N ALA A 443 -22.00 11.12 11.67
CA ALA A 443 -23.29 11.80 11.77
C ALA A 443 -23.40 13.05 10.87
N ALA A 444 -22.28 13.68 10.53
CA ALA A 444 -22.21 14.85 9.65
C ALA A 444 -22.24 14.49 8.15
N ILE A 445 -22.02 13.22 7.77
CA ILE A 445 -21.95 12.80 6.37
C ILE A 445 -23.32 12.26 5.91
N PRO A 446 -24.01 12.94 4.97
CA PRO A 446 -25.43 12.68 4.67
C PRO A 446 -25.70 11.35 3.96
N ASN A 447 -24.71 10.78 3.27
CA ASN A 447 -24.85 9.50 2.56
C ASN A 447 -24.43 8.28 3.40
N ILE A 448 -24.13 8.46 4.71
CA ILE A 448 -23.90 7.35 5.63
C ILE A 448 -25.17 7.11 6.47
N GLU A 449 -25.70 5.88 6.39
CA GLU A 449 -26.78 5.40 7.24
C GLU A 449 -26.26 4.41 8.29
N VAL A 450 -26.50 4.65 9.57
CA VAL A 450 -26.15 3.71 10.65
C VAL A 450 -27.38 2.90 11.08
N ARG A 451 -27.32 1.59 10.92
CA ARG A 451 -28.35 0.63 11.35
C ARG A 451 -27.87 -0.12 12.58
N LEU A 452 -28.35 0.30 13.74
CA LEU A 452 -28.11 -0.37 15.00
C LEU A 452 -28.96 -1.64 15.12
N ASN A 453 -28.54 -2.55 16.04
CA ASN A 453 -29.23 -3.82 16.28
C ASN A 453 -29.43 -4.68 15.00
N THR A 454 -28.54 -4.54 14.03
CA THR A 454 -28.65 -5.16 12.70
C THR A 454 -27.46 -6.10 12.44
N THR A 455 -27.77 -7.28 11.94
CA THR A 455 -26.77 -8.28 11.52
C THR A 455 -26.99 -8.70 10.07
N VAL A 456 -25.94 -9.16 9.40
CA VAL A 456 -26.02 -9.78 8.08
C VAL A 456 -26.34 -11.26 8.26
N GLN A 457 -27.41 -11.74 7.62
CA GLN A 457 -27.83 -13.12 7.64
C GLN A 457 -27.33 -13.91 6.44
N SER A 458 -27.40 -13.29 5.25
CA SER A 458 -26.93 -13.92 4.01
C SER A 458 -26.42 -12.89 3.01
N CYS A 459 -25.54 -13.37 2.14
CA CYS A 459 -25.03 -12.69 0.95
C CYS A 459 -25.45 -13.54 -0.25
N ALA A 460 -25.95 -12.93 -1.33
CA ALA A 460 -26.36 -13.65 -2.51
C ALA A 460 -25.93 -12.93 -3.78
N GLY A 461 -25.63 -13.71 -4.81
CA GLY A 461 -25.21 -13.30 -6.14
C GLY A 461 -24.61 -14.48 -6.88
N ASP A 462 -24.59 -14.41 -8.20
CA ASP A 462 -24.06 -15.47 -9.05
C ASP A 462 -22.52 -15.36 -9.18
N ASP A 463 -22.05 -14.41 -10.00
CA ASP A 463 -20.61 -14.17 -10.20
C ASP A 463 -20.00 -13.27 -9.14
N HIS A 464 -20.79 -12.38 -8.56
CA HIS A 464 -20.40 -11.42 -7.52
C HIS A 464 -21.59 -11.12 -6.60
N LEU A 465 -21.32 -10.43 -5.49
CA LEU A 465 -22.34 -9.99 -4.56
C LEU A 465 -23.36 -9.10 -5.28
N GLN A 466 -24.65 -9.41 -5.15
CA GLN A 466 -25.75 -8.64 -5.71
C GLN A 466 -26.68 -8.11 -4.63
N CYS A 467 -26.88 -8.87 -3.55
CA CYS A 467 -27.70 -8.42 -2.44
C CYS A 467 -27.27 -9.01 -1.10
N VAL A 468 -27.63 -8.30 -0.03
CA VAL A 468 -27.38 -8.67 1.35
C VAL A 468 -28.70 -8.68 2.12
N THR A 469 -28.94 -9.74 2.88
CA THR A 469 -30.10 -9.82 3.78
C THR A 469 -29.68 -9.41 5.19
N PHE A 470 -30.28 -8.34 5.69
CA PHE A 470 -30.18 -7.92 7.07
C PHE A 470 -31.26 -8.56 7.95
N VAL A 471 -30.93 -8.78 9.20
CA VAL A 471 -31.89 -9.16 10.26
C VAL A 471 -31.71 -8.19 11.43
N ASP A 472 -32.84 -7.63 11.89
CA ASP A 472 -32.89 -6.86 13.13
C ASP A 472 -33.12 -7.75 14.35
N HIS A 473 -32.96 -7.21 15.56
CA HIS A 473 -33.19 -7.96 16.79
C HIS A 473 -34.64 -8.42 17.01
N ALA A 474 -35.61 -7.86 16.29
CA ALA A 474 -37.02 -8.28 16.32
C ALA A 474 -37.29 -9.41 15.31
N GLY A 475 -36.30 -9.84 14.53
CA GLY A 475 -36.41 -10.88 13.53
C GLY A 475 -36.93 -10.37 12.18
N GLY A 476 -37.07 -9.05 12.01
CA GLY A 476 -37.41 -8.43 10.74
C GLY A 476 -36.30 -8.62 9.72
N GLN A 477 -36.63 -9.13 8.53
CA GLN A 477 -35.66 -9.31 7.45
C GLN A 477 -35.83 -8.21 6.40
N GLN A 478 -34.69 -7.72 5.89
CA GLN A 478 -34.67 -6.79 4.78
C GLN A 478 -33.57 -7.17 3.80
N VAL A 479 -33.92 -7.33 2.53
CA VAL A 479 -32.99 -7.52 1.44
C VAL A 479 -32.57 -6.14 0.90
N VAL A 480 -31.29 -5.95 0.71
CA VAL A 480 -30.69 -4.70 0.23
C VAL A 480 -29.78 -5.02 -0.93
N ASP A 481 -29.97 -4.36 -2.06
CA ASP A 481 -29.11 -4.48 -3.24
C ASP A 481 -27.78 -3.77 -2.96
N SER A 482 -26.69 -4.49 -3.17
CA SER A 482 -25.32 -3.98 -2.99
C SER A 482 -24.33 -4.92 -3.66
N GLY A 483 -23.38 -4.35 -4.40
CA GLY A 483 -22.25 -5.09 -4.98
C GLY A 483 -21.05 -5.17 -4.01
N HIS A 484 -21.06 -4.43 -2.89
CA HIS A 484 -19.89 -4.29 -2.03
C HIS A 484 -20.22 -4.38 -0.55
N LEU A 485 -19.65 -5.37 0.13
CA LEU A 485 -19.78 -5.62 1.57
C LEU A 485 -18.39 -5.66 2.21
N PHE A 486 -18.10 -4.73 3.11
CA PHE A 486 -16.84 -4.66 3.85
C PHE A 486 -17.04 -5.06 5.31
N VAL A 487 -16.26 -6.05 5.79
CA VAL A 487 -16.48 -6.70 7.09
C VAL A 487 -15.41 -6.29 8.10
N PHE A 488 -15.85 -5.70 9.25
CA PHE A 488 -15.03 -5.22 10.36
C PHE A 488 -15.56 -5.70 11.71
N ILE A 489 -15.78 -7.02 11.85
CA ILE A 489 -16.38 -7.64 13.05
C ILE A 489 -15.38 -8.11 14.11
N GLY A 490 -14.17 -7.57 14.07
CA GLY A 490 -13.09 -7.93 14.96
C GLY A 490 -12.16 -8.96 14.34
N ALA A 491 -11.20 -9.42 15.14
CA ALA A 491 -10.12 -10.26 14.67
C ALA A 491 -9.78 -11.36 15.68
N ALA A 492 -9.10 -12.41 15.21
CA ALA A 492 -8.57 -13.51 15.99
C ALA A 492 -7.06 -13.68 15.70
N PRO A 493 -6.25 -14.10 16.67
CA PRO A 493 -4.83 -14.33 16.44
C PRO A 493 -4.63 -15.55 15.54
N LEU A 494 -3.61 -15.48 14.66
CA LEU A 494 -3.20 -16.61 13.83
C LEU A 494 -2.10 -17.40 14.56
N THR A 495 -2.50 -18.30 15.44
CA THR A 495 -1.59 -19.03 16.34
C THR A 495 -1.72 -20.55 16.26
N ASP A 496 -2.57 -21.08 15.37
CA ASP A 496 -2.83 -22.54 15.27
C ASP A 496 -1.61 -23.33 14.79
N TRP A 497 -0.70 -22.69 14.06
CA TRP A 497 0.56 -23.26 13.57
C TRP A 497 1.67 -23.30 14.63
N LEU A 498 1.49 -22.60 15.75
CA LEU A 498 2.47 -22.57 16.84
C LEU A 498 2.45 -23.89 17.64
N PRO A 499 3.60 -24.34 18.16
CA PRO A 499 3.67 -25.57 18.94
C PRO A 499 2.80 -25.50 20.20
N ASP A 500 2.29 -26.63 20.67
CA ASP A 500 1.43 -26.74 21.84
C ASP A 500 2.14 -26.29 23.15
N SER A 501 3.47 -26.36 23.18
CA SER A 501 4.27 -25.86 24.31
C SER A 501 4.20 -24.34 24.49
N LEU A 502 3.73 -23.61 23.46
CA LEU A 502 3.51 -22.18 23.52
C LEU A 502 2.11 -21.89 24.07
N ILE A 503 2.06 -21.41 25.31
CA ILE A 503 0.81 -21.20 26.06
C ILE A 503 -0.01 -20.06 25.44
N ARG A 504 -1.31 -20.35 25.22
CA ARG A 504 -2.32 -19.43 24.68
C ARG A 504 -3.48 -19.30 25.64
N ASP A 505 -4.14 -18.15 25.63
CA ASP A 505 -5.40 -17.97 26.35
C ASP A 505 -6.58 -18.67 25.64
N ALA A 506 -7.76 -18.65 26.25
CA ALA A 506 -8.96 -19.27 25.68
C ALA A 506 -9.41 -18.69 24.33
N SER A 507 -8.88 -17.53 23.93
CA SER A 507 -9.15 -16.86 22.65
C SER A 507 -8.02 -17.08 21.62
N GLY A 508 -6.99 -17.84 21.98
CA GLY A 508 -5.86 -18.15 21.12
C GLY A 508 -4.70 -17.14 21.17
N PHE A 509 -4.78 -16.07 21.96
CA PHE A 509 -3.69 -15.10 22.12
C PHE A 509 -2.54 -15.69 22.94
N VAL A 510 -1.30 -15.33 22.58
CA VAL A 510 -0.10 -15.86 23.25
C VAL A 510 0.10 -15.16 24.61
N VAL A 511 0.20 -15.97 25.67
CA VAL A 511 0.46 -15.50 27.04
C VAL A 511 1.95 -15.26 27.24
N THR A 512 2.33 -14.16 27.92
CA THR A 512 3.74 -13.76 28.09
C THR A 512 4.05 -13.32 29.52
N GLY A 513 5.32 -13.37 29.88
CA GLY A 513 5.85 -12.75 31.09
C GLY A 513 5.22 -13.20 32.39
N PRO A 514 4.86 -12.27 33.31
CA PRO A 514 4.34 -12.60 34.63
C PRO A 514 3.03 -13.41 34.59
N GLU A 515 2.22 -13.29 33.54
CA GLU A 515 0.96 -14.03 33.41
C GLU A 515 1.18 -15.53 33.30
N LEU A 516 2.32 -15.97 32.75
CA LEU A 516 2.72 -17.38 32.70
C LEU A 516 2.95 -17.97 34.08
N THR A 517 3.20 -17.14 35.08
CA THR A 517 3.51 -17.54 36.46
C THR A 517 2.41 -17.12 37.47
N ALA A 518 1.29 -16.56 37.01
CA ALA A 518 0.22 -16.04 37.85
C ALA A 518 -0.37 -17.07 38.83
N GLY A 519 -0.27 -18.39 38.55
CA GLY A 519 -0.63 -19.48 39.47
C GLY A 519 0.48 -19.94 40.41
N GLY A 520 1.59 -19.20 40.54
CA GLY A 520 2.72 -19.55 41.39
C GLY A 520 3.60 -20.71 40.87
N LYS A 521 3.31 -21.22 39.67
CA LYS A 521 4.07 -22.29 39.01
C LYS A 521 4.59 -21.81 37.67
N ARG A 522 5.82 -22.21 37.35
CA ARG A 522 6.40 -21.97 35.99
C ARG A 522 5.76 -22.90 34.96
N PRO A 523 5.71 -22.51 33.69
CA PRO A 523 5.30 -23.43 32.62
C PRO A 523 6.15 -24.71 32.63
N ALA A 524 5.55 -25.84 32.27
CA ALA A 524 6.25 -27.12 32.23
C ALA A 524 7.42 -27.15 31.23
N SER A 525 7.34 -26.31 30.20
CA SER A 525 8.38 -26.09 29.16
C SER A 525 9.50 -25.16 29.59
N TRP A 526 9.42 -24.55 30.80
CA TRP A 526 10.39 -23.55 31.27
C TRP A 526 11.46 -24.18 32.15
N ASP A 527 12.64 -24.34 31.59
CA ASP A 527 13.80 -25.00 32.21
C ASP A 527 14.84 -24.02 32.79
N LEU A 528 14.67 -22.71 32.58
CA LEU A 528 15.59 -21.69 33.09
C LEU A 528 15.31 -21.33 34.56
N GLU A 529 16.37 -20.97 35.33
CA GLU A 529 16.23 -20.53 36.72
C GLU A 529 15.46 -19.22 36.87
N ARG A 530 15.65 -18.27 35.92
CA ARG A 530 14.91 -17.02 35.91
C ARG A 530 13.43 -17.18 35.52
N THR A 531 12.64 -16.17 35.81
CA THR A 531 11.27 -16.06 35.30
C THR A 531 11.26 -15.55 33.84
N PRO A 532 10.23 -15.82 33.05
CA PRO A 532 10.04 -15.22 31.72
C PRO A 532 10.12 -13.69 31.77
N TYR A 533 10.78 -13.09 30.80
CA TYR A 533 10.76 -11.63 30.61
C TYR A 533 9.35 -11.15 30.20
N LEU A 534 9.08 -9.86 30.36
CA LEU A 534 7.75 -9.26 30.19
C LEU A 534 7.04 -9.68 28.88
N LEU A 535 7.76 -9.72 27.76
CA LEU A 535 7.22 -10.13 26.47
C LEU A 535 7.67 -11.53 26.03
N GLU A 536 8.32 -12.30 26.90
CA GLU A 536 8.76 -13.65 26.60
C GLU A 536 7.64 -14.66 26.80
N SER A 537 7.48 -15.57 25.86
CA SER A 537 6.47 -16.63 25.89
C SER A 537 6.87 -17.77 26.86
N SER A 538 6.10 -18.84 26.88
CA SER A 538 6.44 -20.07 27.61
C SER A 538 7.63 -20.84 27.02
N ILE A 539 8.19 -20.40 25.89
CA ILE A 539 9.38 -20.94 25.27
C ILE A 539 10.50 -19.90 25.39
N PRO A 540 11.63 -20.21 26.10
CA PRO A 540 12.75 -19.28 26.23
C PRO A 540 13.25 -18.79 24.89
N GLY A 541 13.56 -17.48 24.74
CA GLY A 541 14.03 -16.85 23.52
C GLY A 541 12.97 -16.65 22.43
N VAL A 542 11.69 -16.93 22.74
CA VAL A 542 10.54 -16.59 21.88
C VAL A 542 9.77 -15.46 22.52
N PHE A 543 9.87 -14.27 21.93
CA PHE A 543 9.22 -13.03 22.38
C PHE A 543 7.96 -12.76 21.54
N VAL A 544 7.01 -12.03 22.12
CA VAL A 544 5.71 -11.76 21.48
C VAL A 544 5.39 -10.29 21.57
N ALA A 545 5.04 -9.66 20.47
CA ALA A 545 4.74 -8.24 20.43
C ALA A 545 3.52 -7.93 19.54
N GLY A 546 2.76 -6.91 19.94
CA GLY A 546 1.58 -6.44 19.21
C GLY A 546 0.35 -7.30 19.45
N ASP A 547 -0.56 -7.27 18.48
CA ASP A 547 -1.94 -7.74 18.65
C ASP A 547 -2.08 -9.25 18.87
N VAL A 548 -1.08 -10.06 18.54
CA VAL A 548 -1.05 -11.50 18.80
C VAL A 548 -0.86 -11.84 20.28
N ARG A 549 -0.31 -10.89 21.07
CA ARG A 549 -0.08 -11.07 22.51
C ARG A 549 -1.38 -10.93 23.30
N ALA A 550 -1.58 -11.80 24.28
CA ALA A 550 -2.66 -11.68 25.25
C ALA A 550 -2.60 -10.33 25.97
N GLN A 551 -3.75 -9.72 26.19
CA GLN A 551 -3.92 -8.43 26.87
C GLN A 551 -3.17 -7.24 26.23
N SER A 552 -2.69 -7.36 24.97
CA SER A 552 -2.08 -6.23 24.28
C SER A 552 -3.09 -5.11 24.04
N VAL A 553 -2.63 -3.87 24.15
CA VAL A 553 -3.41 -2.69 23.74
C VAL A 553 -3.38 -2.61 22.22
N LYS A 554 -4.50 -2.90 21.58
CA LYS A 554 -4.61 -2.96 20.12
C LYS A 554 -4.56 -1.55 19.48
N ARG A 555 -3.38 -0.96 19.48
CA ARG A 555 -3.04 0.36 18.93
C ARG A 555 -1.70 0.29 18.22
N VAL A 556 -1.56 1.02 17.12
CA VAL A 556 -0.32 1.06 16.32
C VAL A 556 0.88 1.47 17.17
N ALA A 557 0.75 2.54 17.95
CA ALA A 557 1.82 3.03 18.81
C ALA A 557 2.23 2.01 19.90
N SER A 558 1.26 1.31 20.51
CA SER A 558 1.54 0.25 21.48
C SER A 558 2.27 -0.92 20.85
N ALA A 559 1.85 -1.34 19.65
CA ALA A 559 2.49 -2.42 18.91
C ALA A 559 3.95 -2.09 18.57
N VAL A 560 4.22 -0.87 18.09
CA VAL A 560 5.60 -0.38 17.83
C VAL A 560 6.42 -0.38 19.12
N GLY A 561 5.88 0.12 20.23
CA GLY A 561 6.55 0.14 21.52
C GLY A 561 6.85 -1.27 22.05
N GLU A 562 5.93 -2.23 21.91
CA GLU A 562 6.18 -3.62 22.28
C GLU A 562 7.27 -4.25 21.38
N GLY A 563 7.29 -3.95 20.08
CA GLY A 563 8.34 -4.40 19.17
C GLY A 563 9.73 -3.91 19.60
N ALA A 564 9.87 -2.63 19.93
CA ALA A 564 11.10 -2.05 20.44
C ALA A 564 11.53 -2.68 21.78
N LEU A 565 10.58 -2.85 22.71
CA LEU A 565 10.85 -3.48 24.01
C LEU A 565 11.29 -4.94 23.84
N ALA A 566 10.68 -5.68 22.92
CA ALA A 566 11.05 -7.08 22.64
C ALA A 566 12.54 -7.18 22.27
N VAL A 567 13.08 -6.26 21.47
CA VAL A 567 14.51 -6.24 21.11
C VAL A 567 15.40 -6.03 22.33
N THR A 568 15.04 -5.10 23.23
CA THR A 568 15.78 -4.91 24.50
C THR A 568 15.84 -6.21 25.31
N LEU A 569 14.74 -6.98 25.32
CA LEU A 569 14.68 -8.26 26.02
C LEU A 569 15.44 -9.37 25.27
N VAL A 570 15.46 -9.33 23.93
CA VAL A 570 16.30 -10.21 23.10
C VAL A 570 17.77 -10.01 23.44
N HIS A 571 18.26 -8.77 23.53
CA HIS A 571 19.65 -8.51 23.93
C HIS A 571 19.99 -9.10 25.30
N ARG A 572 19.08 -8.97 26.28
CA ARG A 572 19.28 -9.59 27.60
C ARG A 572 19.35 -11.11 27.50
N TYR A 573 18.47 -11.71 26.74
CA TYR A 573 18.46 -13.15 26.51
C TYR A 573 19.74 -13.64 25.83
N LEU A 574 20.23 -12.93 24.79
CA LEU A 574 21.47 -13.27 24.10
C LEU A 574 22.71 -13.13 24.99
N ALA A 575 22.69 -12.19 25.94
CA ALA A 575 23.79 -12.02 26.89
C ALA A 575 23.85 -13.14 27.96
N GLU A 576 22.79 -13.94 28.11
CA GLU A 576 22.72 -15.08 29.04
C GLU A 576 23.10 -16.41 28.36
N GLN A 577 23.23 -16.45 27.02
CA GLN A 577 23.65 -17.62 26.26
C GLN A 577 25.16 -17.76 26.16
#